data_18fa67bcec9eb6e3e7ad7af9d281db07
#
_entry.id   18fa67bcec9eb6e3e7ad7af9d281db07
#
_cell.length_a   1.000
_cell.length_b   1.000
_cell.length_c   1.000
_cell.angle_alpha   90.00
_cell.angle_beta   90.00
_cell.angle_gamma   90.00
#
_symmetry.space_group_name_H-M   'P 1'
#
loop_
_entity.id
_entity.type
_entity.pdbx_description
1 polymer ?
#
loop_
_entity_poly.entity_id
_entity_poly.type
_entity_poly.pdbx_seq_one_letter_code
_entity_poly.pdbx_strand_id
1 'polypeptide(L)'
;MVIKIDSPTIPITEIEQSAFCQTDDNLKSKSLEDEFGAGVRWQKLPISYMRTSPDDLEKNIREARAALGSKVVILGHHYQRDEVIQFADMRGDSFKLSQFAAEQNEAEFIIFCGVHFMAETADILSTSEQKVILPNLTAGCSMADMAQTDDVLDCWDDLTDIMGSNQIVPITYMNSTADIKSLCGENDGIVCTSSNAAATFEWAYAKGEKVLFLPDQHLGRNTGLKMGIRLDEMIVWNPFKPLGGNSKKEIEKSKLILWQGHCSVHTRFTVEQIAQARTAHPDVHVVVHPECTNEVVTAADSNGSTEYIKKLISEAPAGTSWAVGTEI
;
A
#
# COMPACT_ATOMS: atom_id res chain seq x y z
N MET A 1 5.34 -18.59 21.57
CA MET A 1 5.04 -17.80 22.78
C MET A 1 4.82 -16.37 22.31
N VAL A 2 3.58 -15.95 22.15
CA VAL A 2 3.26 -14.59 21.67
C VAL A 2 3.43 -13.65 22.88
N ILE A 3 4.42 -12.79 22.85
CA ILE A 3 4.59 -11.75 23.85
C ILE A 3 3.55 -10.66 23.51
N LYS A 4 2.49 -10.56 24.32
CA LYS A 4 1.62 -9.37 24.31
C LYS A 4 2.46 -8.21 24.87
N ILE A 5 2.87 -7.31 23.99
CA ILE A 5 3.41 -6.01 24.40
C ILE A 5 2.21 -5.11 24.60
N ASP A 6 1.96 -4.66 25.85
CA ASP A 6 1.05 -3.55 26.12
C ASP A 6 1.68 -2.29 25.53
N SER A 7 1.29 -1.99 24.29
CA SER A 7 1.72 -0.76 23.60
C SER A 7 1.00 0.43 24.21
N PRO A 8 1.69 1.52 24.58
CA PRO A 8 1.02 2.76 24.95
C PRO A 8 0.18 3.22 23.75
N THR A 9 -1.09 3.46 23.97
CA THR A 9 -2.00 3.98 22.95
C THR A 9 -1.50 5.35 22.47
N ILE A 10 -1.09 5.42 21.21
CA ILE A 10 -0.81 6.69 20.53
C ILE A 10 -2.17 7.34 20.28
N PRO A 11 -2.38 8.63 20.65
CA PRO A 11 -3.63 9.30 20.35
C PRO A 11 -3.81 9.36 18.82
N ILE A 12 -4.84 8.69 18.35
CA ILE A 12 -5.23 8.67 16.94
C ILE A 12 -5.94 10.00 16.66
N THR A 13 -5.56 10.70 15.59
CA THR A 13 -6.23 11.93 15.17
C THR A 13 -7.65 11.63 14.67
N GLU A 14 -8.56 12.62 14.69
CA GLU A 14 -9.93 12.45 14.17
C GLU A 14 -9.95 11.98 12.72
N ILE A 15 -8.92 12.33 11.92
CA ILE A 15 -8.76 11.91 10.53
C ILE A 15 -8.41 10.42 10.46
N GLU A 16 -7.56 9.93 11.37
CA GLU A 16 -7.20 8.50 11.45
C GLU A 16 -8.36 7.66 11.99
N GLN A 17 -9.23 8.23 12.84
CA GLN A 17 -10.44 7.56 13.31
C GLN A 17 -11.51 7.42 12.21
N SER A 18 -11.57 8.35 11.27
CA SER A 18 -12.49 8.27 10.12
C SER A 18 -11.99 7.36 9.01
N ALA A 19 -10.69 7.11 8.93
CA ALA A 19 -10.04 6.25 7.94
C ALA A 19 -9.79 4.85 8.52
N PHE A 20 -10.75 3.97 8.40
CA PHE A 20 -10.70 2.49 8.39
C PHE A 20 -9.87 1.72 9.45
N CYS A 21 -9.11 2.35 10.31
CA CYS A 21 -8.42 1.68 11.41
C CYS A 21 -9.23 1.79 12.71
N GLN A 22 -10.23 0.96 12.84
CA GLN A 22 -10.95 0.82 14.11
C GLN A 22 -10.02 0.09 15.11
N THR A 23 -9.47 0.83 16.04
CA THR A 23 -8.63 0.31 17.14
C THR A 23 -9.39 0.16 18.45
N ASP A 24 -10.72 0.18 18.41
CA ASP A 24 -11.54 0.04 19.62
C ASP A 24 -11.81 -1.45 19.91
N ASP A 25 -11.08 -1.98 20.88
CA ASP A 25 -11.28 -3.34 21.41
C ASP A 25 -12.70 -3.54 22.03
N ASN A 26 -13.48 -2.48 22.18
CA ASN A 26 -14.85 -2.51 22.66
C ASN A 26 -15.92 -2.57 21.56
N LEU A 27 -15.51 -2.61 20.28
CA LEU A 27 -16.45 -2.84 19.19
C LEU A 27 -17.08 -4.23 19.36
N LYS A 28 -18.25 -4.25 19.98
CA LYS A 28 -19.13 -5.42 19.92
C LYS A 28 -19.40 -5.70 18.44
N SER A 29 -19.00 -6.87 17.98
CA SER A 29 -19.37 -7.33 16.65
C SER A 29 -20.88 -7.14 16.50
N LYS A 30 -21.31 -6.26 15.60
CA LYS A 30 -22.70 -6.12 15.25
C LYS A 30 -23.15 -7.44 14.63
N SER A 31 -24.43 -7.77 14.78
CA SER A 31 -24.93 -8.91 14.04
C SER A 31 -24.77 -8.65 12.55
N LEU A 32 -24.51 -9.67 11.78
CA LEU A 32 -24.44 -9.60 10.32
C LEU A 32 -25.66 -8.90 9.71
N GLU A 33 -26.82 -9.06 10.31
CA GLU A 33 -28.07 -8.40 9.91
C GLU A 33 -28.04 -6.89 10.16
N ASP A 34 -27.42 -6.44 11.26
CA ASP A 34 -27.23 -5.03 11.55
C ASP A 34 -26.20 -4.38 10.59
N GLU A 35 -25.14 -5.10 10.20
CA GLU A 35 -24.17 -4.65 9.24
C GLU A 35 -24.78 -4.53 7.83
N PHE A 36 -25.60 -5.48 7.41
CA PHE A 36 -26.37 -5.39 6.16
C PHE A 36 -27.36 -4.24 6.13
N GLY A 37 -27.97 -3.93 7.30
CA GLY A 37 -28.93 -2.82 7.44
C GLY A 37 -28.29 -1.44 7.42
N ALA A 38 -27.02 -1.32 7.76
CA ALA A 38 -26.30 -0.04 7.88
C ALA A 38 -25.93 0.59 6.52
N GLY A 39 -26.21 -0.06 5.38
CA GLY A 39 -25.96 0.49 4.05
C GLY A 39 -24.50 0.69 3.68
N VAL A 40 -23.59 0.06 4.42
CA VAL A 40 -22.17 0.02 4.07
C VAL A 40 -22.03 -0.62 2.69
N ARG A 41 -21.00 -0.26 1.92
CA ARG A 41 -20.70 -0.77 0.56
C ARG A 41 -20.41 -2.28 0.54
N TRP A 42 -21.25 -3.10 1.16
CA TRP A 42 -21.08 -4.52 1.21
C TRP A 42 -21.63 -5.17 -0.07
N GLN A 43 -20.81 -5.98 -0.70
CA GLN A 43 -21.29 -6.89 -1.70
C GLN A 43 -22.30 -7.85 -1.02
N LYS A 44 -23.51 -7.92 -1.55
CA LYS A 44 -24.54 -8.84 -1.02
C LYS A 44 -24.08 -10.29 -1.22
N LEU A 45 -23.51 -10.87 -0.18
CA LEU A 45 -23.25 -12.31 -0.16
C LEU A 45 -24.56 -13.06 0.17
N PRO A 46 -24.84 -14.16 -0.51
CA PRO A 46 -25.95 -15.02 -0.10
C PRO A 46 -25.79 -15.48 1.34
N ILE A 47 -26.83 -15.35 2.16
CA ILE A 47 -26.83 -15.74 3.59
C ILE A 47 -26.40 -17.23 3.76
N SER A 48 -26.62 -18.07 2.75
CA SER A 48 -26.16 -19.44 2.74
C SER A 48 -24.65 -19.57 2.92
N TYR A 49 -23.84 -18.74 2.27
CA TYR A 49 -22.37 -18.78 2.43
C TYR A 49 -21.93 -18.42 3.86
N MET A 50 -22.64 -17.48 4.49
CA MET A 50 -22.31 -17.04 5.85
C MET A 50 -22.70 -18.06 6.92
N ARG A 51 -23.59 -19.00 6.60
CA ARG A 51 -24.01 -20.10 7.48
C ARG A 51 -23.28 -21.41 7.19
N THR A 52 -22.48 -21.45 6.13
CA THR A 52 -21.69 -22.62 5.75
C THR A 52 -20.49 -22.76 6.70
N SER A 53 -20.21 -23.95 7.17
CA SER A 53 -19.05 -24.19 8.03
C SER A 53 -17.73 -23.91 7.29
N PRO A 54 -16.64 -23.54 8.00
CA PRO A 54 -15.32 -23.37 7.36
C PRO A 54 -14.88 -24.60 6.54
N ASP A 55 -15.11 -25.80 7.06
CA ASP A 55 -14.73 -27.04 6.38
C ASP A 55 -15.53 -27.26 5.09
N ASP A 56 -16.84 -26.95 5.11
CA ASP A 56 -17.68 -27.03 3.91
C ASP A 56 -17.32 -25.94 2.90
N LEU A 57 -16.95 -24.72 3.36
CA LEU A 57 -16.45 -23.67 2.47
C LEU A 57 -15.16 -24.10 1.77
N GLU A 58 -14.20 -24.63 2.53
CA GLU A 58 -12.95 -25.15 1.97
C GLU A 58 -13.21 -26.23 0.92
N LYS A 59 -14.06 -27.21 1.23
CA LYS A 59 -14.45 -28.28 0.31
C LYS A 59 -15.07 -27.69 -0.95
N ASN A 60 -16.03 -26.78 -0.83
CA ASN A 60 -16.72 -26.16 -1.96
C ASN A 60 -15.75 -25.36 -2.87
N ILE A 61 -14.78 -24.65 -2.28
CA ILE A 61 -13.75 -23.94 -3.05
C ILE A 61 -12.88 -24.92 -3.84
N ARG A 62 -12.44 -26.02 -3.22
CA ARG A 62 -11.63 -27.04 -3.88
C ARG A 62 -12.39 -27.73 -5.01
N GLU A 63 -13.68 -28.05 -4.81
CA GLU A 63 -14.54 -28.65 -5.84
C GLU A 63 -14.78 -27.69 -7.01
N ALA A 64 -15.10 -26.41 -6.74
CA ALA A 64 -15.28 -25.39 -7.77
C ALA A 64 -14.01 -25.18 -8.59
N ARG A 65 -12.85 -25.10 -7.92
CA ARG A 65 -11.55 -24.97 -8.57
C ARG A 65 -11.23 -26.18 -9.46
N ALA A 66 -11.49 -27.40 -8.96
CA ALA A 66 -11.28 -28.61 -9.75
C ALA A 66 -12.18 -28.68 -11.00
N ALA A 67 -13.42 -28.18 -10.89
CA ALA A 67 -14.35 -28.10 -12.03
C ALA A 67 -13.95 -27.05 -13.07
N LEU A 68 -13.36 -25.90 -12.64
CA LEU A 68 -12.90 -24.82 -13.54
C LEU A 68 -11.53 -25.13 -14.18
N GLY A 69 -10.68 -25.91 -13.50
CA GLY A 69 -9.36 -26.29 -14.01
C GLY A 69 -8.48 -25.08 -14.33
N SER A 70 -7.85 -25.07 -15.54
CA SER A 70 -6.98 -24.00 -15.99
C SER A 70 -7.70 -22.67 -16.29
N LYS A 71 -9.02 -22.66 -16.32
CA LYS A 71 -9.83 -21.45 -16.54
C LYS A 71 -9.79 -20.47 -15.37
N VAL A 72 -9.38 -20.90 -14.18
CA VAL A 72 -9.29 -20.04 -12.99
C VAL A 72 -7.90 -20.06 -12.44
N VAL A 73 -7.42 -18.87 -12.10
CA VAL A 73 -6.21 -18.65 -11.31
C VAL A 73 -6.56 -17.85 -10.05
N ILE A 74 -6.00 -18.24 -8.92
CA ILE A 74 -6.21 -17.55 -7.63
C ILE A 74 -4.89 -16.93 -7.20
N LEU A 75 -4.88 -15.61 -7.04
CA LEU A 75 -3.73 -14.83 -6.62
C LEU A 75 -3.92 -14.37 -5.17
N GLY A 76 -2.92 -14.54 -4.33
CA GLY A 76 -2.99 -14.18 -2.91
C GLY A 76 -1.86 -13.26 -2.49
N HIS A 77 -2.19 -12.08 -1.96
CA HIS A 77 -1.18 -11.19 -1.39
C HIS A 77 -0.63 -11.76 -0.08
N HIS A 78 0.62 -11.42 0.25
CA HIS A 78 1.34 -11.97 1.42
C HIS A 78 0.58 -11.85 2.75
N TYR A 79 -0.21 -10.81 2.94
CA TYR A 79 -0.92 -10.56 4.19
C TYR A 79 -2.25 -11.30 4.31
N GLN A 80 -2.63 -12.09 3.30
CA GLN A 80 -3.86 -12.88 3.40
C GLN A 80 -3.72 -13.96 4.47
N ARG A 81 -4.83 -14.19 5.19
CA ARG A 81 -4.92 -15.23 6.23
C ARG A 81 -4.67 -16.61 5.63
N ASP A 82 -4.18 -17.54 6.45
CA ASP A 82 -3.86 -18.90 6.03
C ASP A 82 -5.04 -19.62 5.39
N GLU A 83 -6.26 -19.38 5.91
CA GLU A 83 -7.50 -19.97 5.39
C GLU A 83 -7.82 -19.53 3.95
N VAL A 84 -7.28 -18.37 3.51
CA VAL A 84 -7.44 -17.85 2.14
C VAL A 84 -6.24 -18.21 1.29
N ILE A 85 -5.04 -17.94 1.80
CA ILE A 85 -3.81 -18.08 1.02
C ILE A 85 -3.49 -19.51 0.60
N GLN A 86 -4.04 -20.51 1.31
CA GLN A 86 -3.89 -21.92 0.97
C GLN A 86 -4.45 -22.29 -0.42
N PHE A 87 -5.36 -21.49 -0.96
CA PHE A 87 -5.95 -21.69 -2.28
C PHE A 87 -5.21 -21.00 -3.41
N ALA A 88 -4.26 -20.10 -3.07
CA ALA A 88 -3.57 -19.29 -4.05
C ALA A 88 -2.60 -20.12 -4.91
N ASP A 89 -2.66 -19.92 -6.23
CA ASP A 89 -1.70 -20.46 -7.20
C ASP A 89 -0.37 -19.73 -7.11
N MET A 90 -0.43 -18.44 -6.81
CA MET A 90 0.74 -17.62 -6.59
C MET A 90 0.55 -16.69 -5.39
N ARG A 91 1.62 -16.54 -4.61
CA ARG A 91 1.74 -15.58 -3.51
C ARG A 91 2.80 -14.55 -3.85
N GLY A 92 2.54 -13.29 -3.58
CA GLY A 92 3.48 -12.22 -3.91
C GLY A 92 3.06 -10.87 -3.39
N ASP A 93 3.85 -9.85 -3.75
CA ASP A 93 3.49 -8.46 -3.60
C ASP A 93 2.49 -8.01 -4.68
N SER A 94 2.00 -6.78 -4.54
CA SER A 94 0.95 -6.22 -5.40
C SER A 94 1.30 -6.25 -6.89
N PHE A 95 2.50 -5.80 -7.25
CA PHE A 95 2.89 -5.67 -8.65
C PHE A 95 3.24 -7.00 -9.28
N LYS A 96 3.95 -7.84 -8.56
CA LYS A 96 4.32 -9.18 -9.01
C LYS A 96 3.09 -10.06 -9.28
N LEU A 97 2.07 -9.97 -8.41
CA LEU A 97 0.81 -10.68 -8.64
C LEU A 97 0.07 -10.15 -9.87
N SER A 98 0.06 -8.84 -10.09
CA SER A 98 -0.57 -8.24 -11.27
C SER A 98 0.14 -8.61 -12.57
N GLN A 99 1.49 -8.68 -12.56
CA GLN A 99 2.27 -9.19 -13.70
C GLN A 99 1.98 -10.67 -13.97
N PHE A 100 1.93 -11.48 -12.92
CA PHE A 100 1.60 -12.90 -13.04
C PHE A 100 0.19 -13.10 -13.60
N ALA A 101 -0.78 -12.27 -13.20
CA ALA A 101 -2.12 -12.29 -13.78
C ALA A 101 -2.10 -12.12 -15.30
N ALA A 102 -1.34 -11.15 -15.80
CA ALA A 102 -1.20 -10.87 -17.23
C ALA A 102 -0.56 -12.01 -18.04
N GLU A 103 0.25 -12.86 -17.39
CA GLU A 103 0.91 -14.01 -18.02
C GLU A 103 0.01 -15.25 -18.15
N GLN A 104 -1.15 -15.28 -17.46
CA GLN A 104 -2.04 -16.44 -17.40
C GLN A 104 -3.01 -16.52 -18.58
N ASN A 105 -2.49 -16.72 -19.78
CA ASN A 105 -3.27 -16.67 -21.03
C ASN A 105 -4.42 -17.68 -21.14
N GLU A 106 -4.40 -18.78 -20.38
CA GLU A 106 -5.46 -19.79 -20.34
C GLU A 106 -6.55 -19.49 -19.33
N ALA A 107 -6.30 -18.57 -18.39
CA ALA A 107 -7.25 -18.22 -17.34
C ALA A 107 -8.32 -17.27 -17.89
N GLU A 108 -9.57 -17.66 -17.80
CA GLU A 108 -10.74 -16.84 -18.06
C GLU A 108 -11.08 -15.97 -16.83
N PHE A 109 -10.81 -16.50 -15.63
CA PHE A 109 -11.10 -15.86 -14.35
C PHE A 109 -9.84 -15.75 -13.50
N ILE A 110 -9.59 -14.54 -13.01
CA ILE A 110 -8.48 -14.24 -12.09
C ILE A 110 -9.09 -13.80 -10.76
N ILE A 111 -9.06 -14.68 -9.76
CA ILE A 111 -9.53 -14.35 -8.40
C ILE A 111 -8.39 -13.67 -7.67
N PHE A 112 -8.54 -12.38 -7.35
CA PHE A 112 -7.50 -11.61 -6.70
C PHE A 112 -7.80 -11.45 -5.20
N CYS A 113 -7.14 -12.25 -4.36
CA CYS A 113 -7.21 -12.14 -2.90
C CYS A 113 -6.22 -11.08 -2.41
N GLY A 114 -6.64 -9.84 -2.44
CA GLY A 114 -5.89 -8.65 -2.08
C GLY A 114 -6.85 -7.48 -1.87
N VAL A 115 -6.39 -6.28 -2.21
CA VAL A 115 -7.17 -5.04 -2.12
C VAL A 115 -7.43 -4.43 -3.49
N HIS A 116 -8.34 -3.46 -3.55
CA HIS A 116 -8.93 -2.92 -4.77
C HIS A 116 -7.88 -2.46 -5.79
N PHE A 117 -6.92 -1.62 -5.42
CA PHE A 117 -5.92 -1.08 -6.36
C PHE A 117 -5.04 -2.18 -7.02
N MET A 118 -4.86 -3.32 -6.34
CA MET A 118 -4.12 -4.46 -6.89
C MET A 118 -4.94 -5.17 -7.96
N ALA A 119 -6.22 -5.39 -7.69
CA ALA A 119 -7.15 -5.99 -8.65
C ALA A 119 -7.32 -5.11 -9.88
N GLU A 120 -7.46 -3.79 -9.72
CA GLU A 120 -7.47 -2.82 -10.83
C GLU A 120 -6.20 -2.93 -11.69
N THR A 121 -5.03 -3.02 -11.06
CA THR A 121 -3.79 -3.15 -11.82
C THR A 121 -3.70 -4.49 -12.55
N ALA A 122 -4.18 -5.57 -11.94
CA ALA A 122 -4.27 -6.85 -12.63
C ALA A 122 -5.22 -6.79 -13.83
N ASP A 123 -6.35 -6.09 -13.70
CA ASP A 123 -7.32 -5.89 -14.78
C ASP A 123 -6.73 -5.06 -15.93
N ILE A 124 -6.03 -3.95 -15.62
CA ILE A 124 -5.35 -3.11 -16.61
C ILE A 124 -4.29 -3.89 -17.40
N LEU A 125 -3.58 -4.79 -16.76
CA LEU A 125 -2.52 -5.59 -17.40
C LEU A 125 -3.04 -6.85 -18.09
N SER A 126 -4.27 -7.27 -17.79
CA SER A 126 -4.92 -8.46 -18.35
C SER A 126 -5.51 -8.18 -19.73
N THR A 127 -5.92 -9.22 -20.42
CA THR A 127 -6.61 -9.12 -21.72
C THR A 127 -8.11 -8.89 -21.54
N SER A 128 -8.80 -8.38 -22.58
CA SER A 128 -10.26 -8.17 -22.56
C SER A 128 -11.10 -9.44 -22.33
N GLU A 129 -10.51 -10.61 -22.61
CA GLU A 129 -11.16 -11.92 -22.41
C GLU A 129 -11.07 -12.42 -20.97
N GLN A 130 -10.15 -11.88 -20.19
CA GLN A 130 -9.94 -12.23 -18.79
C GLN A 130 -10.82 -11.36 -17.88
N LYS A 131 -11.29 -11.93 -16.78
CA LYS A 131 -12.12 -11.24 -15.78
C LYS A 131 -11.44 -11.30 -14.43
N VAL A 132 -10.98 -10.15 -13.97
CA VAL A 132 -10.42 -10.02 -12.63
C VAL A 132 -11.55 -9.86 -11.61
N ILE A 133 -11.56 -10.73 -10.62
CA ILE A 133 -12.60 -10.78 -9.59
C ILE A 133 -11.97 -10.52 -8.23
N LEU A 134 -12.36 -9.41 -7.61
CA LEU A 134 -12.04 -9.12 -6.21
C LEU A 134 -13.17 -9.70 -5.33
N PRO A 135 -12.91 -10.72 -4.49
CA PRO A 135 -13.96 -11.38 -3.71
C PRO A 135 -14.70 -10.44 -2.75
N ASN A 136 -14.00 -9.42 -2.26
CA ASN A 136 -14.58 -8.35 -1.44
C ASN A 136 -14.26 -6.99 -2.05
N LEU A 137 -15.24 -6.36 -2.69
CA LEU A 137 -15.08 -5.04 -3.33
C LEU A 137 -14.80 -3.89 -2.33
N THR A 138 -15.01 -4.12 -1.04
CA THR A 138 -14.70 -3.14 0.01
C THR A 138 -13.30 -3.31 0.58
N ALA A 139 -12.56 -4.34 0.16
CA ALA A 139 -11.18 -4.51 0.54
C ALA A 139 -10.34 -3.37 -0.08
N GLY A 140 -10.05 -2.35 0.73
CA GLY A 140 -9.36 -1.12 0.34
C GLY A 140 -8.00 -0.98 1.01
N CYS A 141 -7.31 0.08 0.65
CA CYS A 141 -6.07 0.52 1.27
C CYS A 141 -6.24 1.99 1.66
N SER A 142 -6.21 2.28 2.96
CA SER A 142 -6.42 3.65 3.47
C SER A 142 -5.45 4.66 2.86
N MET A 143 -4.21 4.25 2.58
CA MET A 143 -3.22 5.12 1.92
C MET A 143 -3.62 5.44 0.48
N ALA A 144 -4.07 4.44 -0.29
CA ALA A 144 -4.54 4.66 -1.66
C ALA A 144 -5.75 5.61 -1.69
N ASP A 145 -6.63 5.51 -0.69
CA ASP A 145 -7.83 6.35 -0.56
C ASP A 145 -7.52 7.79 -0.09
N MET A 146 -6.31 8.07 0.41
CA MET A 146 -5.88 9.43 0.78
C MET A 146 -5.55 10.33 -0.41
N ALA A 147 -5.41 9.78 -1.62
CA ALA A 147 -5.23 10.55 -2.85
C ALA A 147 -6.48 10.40 -3.72
N GLN A 148 -7.48 11.23 -3.44
CA GLN A 148 -8.71 11.27 -4.25
C GLN A 148 -8.43 11.99 -5.57
N THR A 149 -9.06 11.53 -6.64
CA THR A 149 -8.82 12.03 -8.00
C THR A 149 -9.03 13.54 -8.11
N ASP A 150 -10.14 14.06 -7.58
CA ASP A 150 -10.46 15.49 -7.64
C ASP A 150 -9.42 16.33 -6.88
N ASP A 151 -9.00 15.89 -5.69
CA ASP A 151 -7.99 16.59 -4.89
C ASP A 151 -6.60 16.59 -5.58
N VAL A 152 -6.26 15.51 -6.30
CA VAL A 152 -5.00 15.43 -7.04
C VAL A 152 -5.04 16.28 -8.30
N LEU A 153 -6.19 16.37 -8.98
CA LEU A 153 -6.38 17.27 -10.11
C LEU A 153 -6.23 18.74 -9.68
N ASP A 154 -6.87 19.14 -8.59
CA ASP A 154 -6.73 20.50 -8.03
C ASP A 154 -5.27 20.81 -7.67
N CYS A 155 -4.56 19.85 -7.06
CA CYS A 155 -3.12 19.97 -6.80
C CYS A 155 -2.31 20.15 -8.09
N TRP A 156 -2.59 19.36 -9.11
CA TRP A 156 -1.91 19.41 -10.39
C TRP A 156 -2.11 20.76 -11.09
N ASP A 157 -3.34 21.25 -11.11
CA ASP A 157 -3.68 22.56 -11.68
C ASP A 157 -2.97 23.69 -10.93
N ASP A 158 -3.02 23.72 -9.61
CA ASP A 158 -2.31 24.70 -8.78
C ASP A 158 -0.79 24.71 -9.05
N LEU A 159 -0.18 23.52 -9.13
CA LEU A 159 1.26 23.39 -9.38
C LEU A 159 1.64 23.83 -10.81
N THR A 160 0.85 23.43 -11.80
CA THR A 160 1.10 23.78 -13.21
C THR A 160 0.85 25.25 -13.50
N ASP A 161 -0.09 25.89 -12.83
CA ASP A 161 -0.33 27.33 -12.89
C ASP A 161 0.85 28.14 -12.33
N ILE A 162 1.55 27.62 -11.33
CA ILE A 162 2.71 28.30 -10.72
C ILE A 162 3.97 28.08 -11.54
N MET A 163 4.20 26.88 -12.07
CA MET A 163 5.52 26.50 -12.61
C MET A 163 5.50 26.07 -14.08
N GLY A 164 4.32 25.73 -14.62
CA GLY A 164 4.18 25.08 -15.92
C GLY A 164 4.31 23.56 -15.84
N SER A 165 3.51 22.85 -16.65
CA SER A 165 3.41 21.40 -16.61
C SER A 165 4.69 20.65 -17.00
N ASN A 166 5.54 21.24 -17.80
CA ASN A 166 6.78 20.63 -18.28
C ASN A 166 7.93 20.60 -17.26
N GLN A 167 7.74 21.17 -16.08
CA GLN A 167 8.76 21.18 -15.01
C GLN A 167 8.52 20.08 -13.96
N ILE A 168 7.31 19.53 -13.90
CA ILE A 168 6.89 18.60 -12.85
C ILE A 168 6.62 17.24 -13.46
N VAL A 169 7.16 16.20 -12.86
CA VAL A 169 6.88 14.81 -13.23
C VAL A 169 6.07 14.16 -12.10
N PRO A 170 4.82 13.74 -12.35
CA PRO A 170 4.04 13.03 -11.35
C PRO A 170 4.49 11.57 -11.28
N ILE A 171 4.73 11.10 -10.06
CA ILE A 171 5.00 9.69 -9.76
C ILE A 171 3.94 9.22 -8.80
N THR A 172 3.26 8.14 -9.12
CA THR A 172 2.41 7.49 -8.14
C THR A 172 2.98 6.14 -7.71
N TYR A 173 2.90 5.91 -6.41
CA TYR A 173 3.14 4.59 -5.87
C TYR A 173 2.04 3.63 -6.31
N MET A 174 2.37 2.36 -6.50
CA MET A 174 1.45 1.29 -6.90
C MET A 174 0.15 1.28 -6.07
N ASN A 175 0.25 1.65 -4.79
CA ASN A 175 -0.86 1.78 -3.85
C ASN A 175 -1.65 3.07 -4.10
N SER A 176 -2.29 3.15 -5.24
CA SER A 176 -3.16 4.23 -5.72
C SER A 176 -4.23 3.67 -6.64
N THR A 177 -5.31 4.41 -6.86
CA THR A 177 -6.40 4.02 -7.77
C THR A 177 -5.94 4.06 -9.24
N ALA A 178 -6.71 3.41 -10.12
CA ALA A 178 -6.47 3.45 -11.56
C ALA A 178 -6.50 4.86 -12.13
N ASP A 179 -7.39 5.72 -11.63
CA ASP A 179 -7.51 7.13 -12.04
C ASP A 179 -6.23 7.92 -11.77
N ILE A 180 -5.62 7.73 -10.60
CA ILE A 180 -4.34 8.40 -10.26
C ILE A 180 -3.19 7.88 -11.14
N LYS A 181 -3.19 6.59 -11.46
CA LYS A 181 -2.22 6.01 -12.41
C LYS A 181 -2.39 6.58 -13.82
N SER A 182 -3.66 6.74 -14.27
CA SER A 182 -3.99 7.38 -15.55
C SER A 182 -3.52 8.82 -15.59
N LEU A 183 -3.83 9.62 -14.56
CA LEU A 183 -3.38 11.01 -14.44
C LEU A 183 -1.85 11.11 -14.56
N CYS A 184 -1.11 10.24 -13.87
CA CYS A 184 0.34 10.22 -14.00
C CYS A 184 0.78 9.89 -15.43
N GLY A 185 0.17 8.88 -16.07
CA GLY A 185 0.49 8.49 -17.44
C GLY A 185 0.19 9.59 -18.47
N GLU A 186 -0.92 10.28 -18.34
CA GLU A 186 -1.34 11.39 -19.21
C GLU A 186 -0.44 12.64 -19.09
N ASN A 187 0.29 12.75 -17.99
CA ASN A 187 1.21 13.85 -17.69
C ASN A 187 2.69 13.42 -17.70
N ASP A 188 3.05 12.50 -18.59
CA ASP A 188 4.42 11.99 -18.77
C ASP A 188 5.07 11.42 -17.48
N GLY A 189 4.25 11.03 -16.53
CA GLY A 189 4.65 10.45 -15.26
C GLY A 189 4.76 8.92 -15.31
N ILE A 190 4.85 8.31 -14.14
CA ILE A 190 5.10 6.87 -14.02
C ILE A 190 4.55 6.30 -12.70
N VAL A 191 4.28 4.99 -12.70
CA VAL A 191 3.96 4.22 -11.49
C VAL A 191 5.24 3.60 -10.94
N CYS A 192 5.43 3.64 -9.62
CA CYS A 192 6.55 2.97 -8.95
C CYS A 192 6.07 1.96 -7.90
N THR A 193 7.02 1.14 -7.44
CA THR A 193 6.90 0.30 -6.25
C THR A 193 7.93 0.73 -5.22
N SER A 194 7.83 0.24 -3.97
CA SER A 194 8.86 0.49 -2.96
C SER A 194 10.24 -0.06 -3.35
N SER A 195 10.28 -1.04 -4.25
CA SER A 195 11.54 -1.63 -4.72
C SER A 195 12.29 -0.77 -5.73
N ASN A 196 11.59 0.01 -6.56
CA ASN A 196 12.17 0.78 -7.65
C ASN A 196 12.00 2.30 -7.53
N ALA A 197 11.48 2.81 -6.41
CA ALA A 197 11.20 4.23 -6.22
C ALA A 197 12.42 5.12 -6.50
N ALA A 198 13.63 4.75 -6.08
CA ALA A 198 14.84 5.52 -6.35
C ALA A 198 15.14 5.61 -7.86
N ALA A 199 15.12 4.51 -8.58
CA ALA A 199 15.33 4.49 -10.03
C ALA A 199 14.24 5.29 -10.77
N THR A 200 13.01 5.26 -10.27
CA THR A 200 11.90 6.04 -10.82
C THR A 200 12.11 7.54 -10.60
N PHE A 201 12.62 7.95 -9.45
CA PHE A 201 12.99 9.35 -9.19
C PHE A 201 14.13 9.82 -10.11
N GLU A 202 15.19 9.00 -10.30
CA GLU A 202 16.27 9.30 -11.25
C GLU A 202 15.72 9.53 -12.65
N TRP A 203 14.81 8.66 -13.10
CA TRP A 203 14.15 8.78 -14.39
C TRP A 203 13.31 10.06 -14.49
N ALA A 204 12.57 10.43 -13.43
CA ALA A 204 11.73 11.61 -13.41
C ALA A 204 12.57 12.90 -13.43
N TYR A 205 13.65 12.96 -12.65
CA TYR A 205 14.57 14.12 -12.64
C TYR A 205 15.38 14.26 -13.95
N ALA A 206 15.47 13.23 -14.77
CA ALA A 206 16.00 13.35 -16.13
C ALA A 206 15.01 14.01 -17.10
N LYS A 207 13.71 14.10 -16.73
CA LYS A 207 12.65 14.69 -17.56
C LYS A 207 12.18 16.06 -17.08
N GLY A 208 12.15 16.26 -15.77
CA GLY A 208 11.68 17.49 -15.15
C GLY A 208 12.54 17.91 -13.95
N GLU A 209 12.30 19.10 -13.48
CA GLU A 209 13.06 19.68 -12.36
C GLU A 209 12.49 19.25 -11.00
N LYS A 210 11.23 18.84 -10.97
CA LYS A 210 10.46 18.55 -9.75
C LYS A 210 9.69 17.25 -9.90
N VAL A 211 9.47 16.60 -8.77
CA VAL A 211 8.65 15.41 -8.65
C VAL A 211 7.45 15.69 -7.75
N LEU A 212 6.25 15.39 -8.23
CA LEU A 212 5.05 15.21 -7.39
C LEU A 212 4.93 13.72 -7.07
N PHE A 213 5.06 13.35 -5.81
CA PHE A 213 5.01 11.96 -5.37
C PHE A 213 3.71 11.65 -4.59
N LEU A 214 2.96 10.69 -5.08
CA LEU A 214 1.66 10.25 -4.59
C LEU A 214 1.72 8.77 -4.15
N PRO A 215 0.88 8.30 -3.23
CA PRO A 215 0.19 9.08 -2.21
C PRO A 215 1.00 9.16 -0.89
N ASP A 216 2.09 8.39 -0.71
CA ASP A 216 2.81 8.22 0.55
C ASP A 216 3.94 9.21 0.74
N GLN A 217 3.80 10.11 1.72
CA GLN A 217 4.83 11.10 2.02
C GLN A 217 6.13 10.49 2.58
N HIS A 218 6.04 9.37 3.29
CA HIS A 218 7.20 8.78 3.96
C HIS A 218 8.08 8.02 2.98
N LEU A 219 7.48 7.19 2.12
CA LEU A 219 8.21 6.52 1.03
C LEU A 219 8.89 7.56 0.14
N GLY A 220 8.18 8.62 -0.25
CA GLY A 220 8.74 9.69 -1.07
C GLY A 220 9.89 10.42 -0.37
N ARG A 221 9.71 10.81 0.90
CA ARG A 221 10.74 11.49 1.71
C ARG A 221 11.98 10.64 1.90
N ASN A 222 11.80 9.38 2.31
CA ASN A 222 12.92 8.47 2.55
C ASN A 222 13.69 8.16 1.26
N THR A 223 12.98 8.02 0.13
CA THR A 223 13.60 7.89 -1.20
C THR A 223 14.39 9.15 -1.57
N GLY A 224 13.79 10.34 -1.42
CA GLY A 224 14.46 11.60 -1.71
C GLY A 224 15.71 11.83 -0.87
N LEU A 225 15.64 11.56 0.43
CA LEU A 225 16.81 11.66 1.34
C LEU A 225 17.94 10.71 0.93
N LYS A 226 17.61 9.46 0.57
CA LYS A 226 18.59 8.49 0.07
C LYS A 226 19.28 8.96 -1.22
N MET A 227 18.60 9.76 -2.04
CA MET A 227 19.13 10.35 -3.26
C MET A 227 19.87 11.70 -3.02
N GLY A 228 19.93 12.17 -1.78
CA GLY A 228 20.61 13.41 -1.41
C GLY A 228 19.75 14.67 -1.53
N ILE A 229 18.44 14.56 -1.77
CA ILE A 229 17.51 15.68 -1.70
C ILE A 229 17.34 16.06 -0.23
N ARG A 230 17.56 17.33 0.09
CA ARG A 230 17.51 17.81 1.47
C ARG A 230 16.08 18.06 1.92
N LEU A 231 15.81 17.96 3.23
CA LEU A 231 14.48 18.23 3.78
C LEU A 231 13.94 19.63 3.45
N ASP A 232 14.83 20.65 3.34
CA ASP A 232 14.42 22.01 2.97
C ASP A 232 14.19 22.21 1.46
N GLU A 233 14.38 21.16 0.66
CA GLU A 233 14.03 21.05 -0.75
C GLU A 233 12.78 20.18 -0.97
N MET A 234 12.15 19.73 0.12
CA MET A 234 10.90 18.94 0.11
C MET A 234 9.77 19.73 0.75
N ILE A 235 8.59 19.65 0.18
CA ILE A 235 7.36 20.16 0.78
C ILE A 235 6.32 19.04 0.89
N VAL A 236 5.38 19.19 1.83
CA VAL A 236 4.23 18.29 1.95
C VAL A 236 3.00 19.04 1.45
N TRP A 237 2.25 18.39 0.56
CA TRP A 237 1.00 18.90 0.03
C TRP A 237 -0.19 18.36 0.82
N ASN A 238 -0.87 19.24 1.56
CA ASN A 238 -2.10 18.92 2.26
C ASN A 238 -3.31 19.27 1.36
N PRO A 239 -4.08 18.30 0.84
CA PRO A 239 -5.18 18.58 -0.09
C PRO A 239 -6.29 19.46 0.51
N PHE A 240 -6.38 19.56 1.83
CA PHE A 240 -7.40 20.36 2.51
C PHE A 240 -6.99 21.82 2.76
N LYS A 241 -5.88 22.26 2.18
CA LYS A 241 -5.37 23.64 2.35
C LYS A 241 -5.05 24.27 1.00
N PRO A 242 -5.30 25.59 0.85
CA PRO A 242 -4.87 26.31 -0.36
C PRO A 242 -3.40 26.09 -0.63
N LEU A 243 -3.02 25.81 -1.86
CA LEU A 243 -1.64 25.49 -2.29
C LEU A 243 -0.98 24.39 -1.43
N GLY A 244 -1.77 23.43 -0.95
CA GLY A 244 -1.28 22.37 -0.07
C GLY A 244 -0.78 22.88 1.29
N GLY A 245 -1.10 24.12 1.67
CA GLY A 245 -0.60 24.78 2.87
C GLY A 245 0.80 25.42 2.70
N ASN A 246 1.30 25.50 1.48
CA ASN A 246 2.62 26.05 1.14
C ASN A 246 2.48 27.44 0.49
N SER A 247 3.52 28.24 0.56
CA SER A 247 3.62 29.47 -0.22
C SER A 247 4.13 29.16 -1.64
N LYS A 248 3.83 30.05 -2.61
CA LYS A 248 4.37 29.93 -3.98
C LYS A 248 5.89 29.81 -3.98
N LYS A 249 6.58 30.57 -3.13
CA LYS A 249 8.04 30.54 -3.01
C LYS A 249 8.58 29.19 -2.52
N GLU A 250 7.88 28.52 -1.60
CA GLU A 250 8.26 27.18 -1.16
C GLU A 250 8.04 26.16 -2.28
N ILE A 251 6.93 26.25 -3.01
CA ILE A 251 6.64 25.41 -4.17
C ILE A 251 7.73 25.60 -5.25
N GLU A 252 8.07 26.85 -5.60
CA GLU A 252 9.10 27.17 -6.59
C GLU A 252 10.49 26.66 -6.17
N LYS A 253 10.81 26.73 -4.87
CA LYS A 253 12.10 26.27 -4.32
C LYS A 253 12.18 24.74 -4.21
N SER A 254 11.07 24.06 -4.00
CA SER A 254 11.06 22.62 -3.75
C SER A 254 11.53 21.84 -4.97
N LYS A 255 12.15 20.68 -4.74
CA LYS A 255 12.45 19.66 -5.73
C LYS A 255 11.47 18.51 -5.66
N LEU A 256 10.99 18.21 -4.44
CA LEU A 256 10.11 17.08 -4.18
C LEU A 256 8.85 17.58 -3.45
N ILE A 257 7.71 17.32 -4.04
CA ILE A 257 6.38 17.62 -3.52
C ILE A 257 5.77 16.31 -3.09
N LEU A 258 5.50 16.16 -1.81
CA LEU A 258 5.02 14.94 -1.18
C LEU A 258 3.54 15.08 -0.84
N TRP A 259 2.69 14.23 -1.41
CA TRP A 259 1.30 14.16 -0.99
C TRP A 259 1.19 13.76 0.49
N GLN A 260 0.29 14.36 1.25
CA GLN A 260 0.15 14.12 2.69
C GLN A 260 -0.58 12.81 3.02
N GLY A 261 -0.34 11.75 2.29
CA GLY A 261 -0.81 10.41 2.63
C GLY A 261 0.25 9.60 3.39
N HIS A 262 -0.17 8.50 3.97
CA HIS A 262 0.69 7.61 4.73
C HIS A 262 0.08 6.22 4.90
N CYS A 263 0.90 5.22 5.17
CA CYS A 263 0.42 3.90 5.58
C CYS A 263 0.11 3.89 7.08
N SER A 264 -1.13 3.57 7.44
CA SER A 264 -1.57 3.50 8.85
C SER A 264 -0.88 2.41 9.66
N VAL A 265 -0.32 1.39 9.01
CA VAL A 265 0.46 0.34 9.67
C VAL A 265 1.88 0.84 9.95
N HIS A 266 2.57 1.35 8.94
CA HIS A 266 3.97 1.72 9.05
C HIS A 266 4.21 2.95 9.94
N THR A 267 3.26 3.87 10.04
CA THR A 267 3.34 5.02 10.95
C THR A 267 3.18 4.67 12.44
N ARG A 268 2.78 3.44 12.77
CA ARG A 268 2.70 2.97 14.16
C ARG A 268 4.03 2.51 14.74
N PHE A 269 5.02 2.24 13.91
CA PHE A 269 6.35 1.90 14.38
C PHE A 269 7.06 3.14 14.90
N THR A 270 7.74 3.01 16.05
CA THR A 270 8.40 4.13 16.71
C THR A 270 9.87 3.81 17.03
N VAL A 271 10.67 4.86 17.22
CA VAL A 271 12.07 4.73 17.63
C VAL A 271 12.19 4.07 19.02
N GLU A 272 11.21 4.33 19.90
CA GLU A 272 11.14 3.73 21.23
C GLU A 272 10.96 2.21 21.16
N GLN A 273 10.15 1.70 20.23
CA GLN A 273 9.98 0.26 20.01
C GLN A 273 11.28 -0.37 19.52
N ILE A 274 12.05 0.30 18.66
CA ILE A 274 13.37 -0.14 18.22
C ILE A 274 14.32 -0.22 19.43
N ALA A 275 14.35 0.80 20.29
CA ALA A 275 15.17 0.83 21.49
C ALA A 275 14.79 -0.29 22.47
N GLN A 276 13.49 -0.55 22.64
CA GLN A 276 12.98 -1.66 23.45
C GLN A 276 13.41 -3.01 22.90
N ALA A 277 13.29 -3.23 21.57
CA ALA A 277 13.73 -4.47 20.93
C ALA A 277 15.22 -4.72 21.16
N ARG A 278 16.06 -3.70 20.99
CA ARG A 278 17.51 -3.78 21.24
C ARG A 278 17.87 -4.00 22.72
N THR A 279 17.06 -3.46 23.63
CA THR A 279 17.25 -3.69 25.08
C THR A 279 16.91 -5.13 25.45
N ALA A 280 15.84 -5.68 24.90
CA ALA A 280 15.40 -7.05 25.15
C ALA A 280 16.30 -8.09 24.44
N HIS A 281 16.80 -7.74 23.27
CA HIS A 281 17.62 -8.60 22.40
C HIS A 281 18.79 -7.79 21.83
N PRO A 282 19.95 -7.69 22.55
CA PRO A 282 21.06 -6.82 22.15
C PRO A 282 21.63 -7.06 20.76
N ASP A 283 21.55 -8.30 20.26
CA ASP A 283 22.04 -8.70 18.94
C ASP A 283 20.95 -8.69 17.85
N VAL A 284 19.79 -8.07 18.12
CA VAL A 284 18.70 -8.02 17.16
C VAL A 284 19.01 -7.07 16.00
N HIS A 285 18.83 -7.57 14.79
CA HIS A 285 18.85 -6.74 13.58
C HIS A 285 17.46 -6.13 13.34
N VAL A 286 17.39 -4.83 13.12
CA VAL A 286 16.14 -4.12 12.87
C VAL A 286 16.03 -3.78 11.39
N VAL A 287 14.98 -4.28 10.74
CA VAL A 287 14.67 -3.94 9.34
C VAL A 287 13.25 -3.41 9.24
N VAL A 288 13.07 -2.30 8.51
CA VAL A 288 11.77 -1.64 8.39
C VAL A 288 11.41 -1.36 6.93
N HIS A 289 10.12 -1.18 6.67
CA HIS A 289 9.66 -0.74 5.35
C HIS A 289 9.90 0.78 5.18
N PRO A 290 10.23 1.28 3.98
CA PRO A 290 10.48 2.71 3.74
C PRO A 290 9.24 3.62 3.84
N GLU A 291 8.05 3.06 4.05
CA GLU A 291 6.84 3.79 4.42
C GLU A 291 6.79 4.15 5.92
N CYS A 292 7.72 3.65 6.73
CA CYS A 292 7.89 4.14 8.10
C CYS A 292 8.37 5.59 8.10
N THR A 293 8.14 6.29 9.21
CA THR A 293 8.65 7.67 9.36
C THR A 293 10.16 7.72 9.20
N ASN A 294 10.70 8.87 8.81
CA ASN A 294 12.16 8.99 8.58
C ASN A 294 12.98 8.70 9.83
N GLU A 295 12.47 9.06 11.00
CA GLU A 295 13.11 8.79 12.29
C GLU A 295 13.25 7.29 12.53
N VAL A 296 12.23 6.51 12.22
CA VAL A 296 12.23 5.04 12.34
C VAL A 296 13.16 4.42 11.31
N VAL A 297 13.11 4.87 10.07
CA VAL A 297 14.01 4.39 9.00
C VAL A 297 15.48 4.68 9.35
N THR A 298 15.76 5.84 9.93
CA THR A 298 17.12 6.23 10.34
C THR A 298 17.62 5.44 11.56
N ALA A 299 16.71 5.07 12.45
CA ALA A 299 17.04 4.28 13.65
C ALA A 299 17.22 2.78 13.37
N ALA A 300 16.66 2.27 12.27
CA ALA A 300 16.79 0.87 11.87
C ALA A 300 18.18 0.56 11.27
N ASP A 301 18.56 -0.72 11.27
CA ASP A 301 19.83 -1.15 10.66
C ASP A 301 19.73 -1.22 9.12
N SER A 302 18.51 -1.47 8.62
CA SER A 302 18.23 -1.47 7.17
C SER A 302 16.78 -1.18 6.89
N ASN A 303 16.49 -0.77 5.66
CA ASN A 303 15.13 -0.57 5.18
C ASN A 303 15.00 -1.01 3.70
N GLY A 304 13.82 -1.49 3.35
CA GLY A 304 13.53 -1.92 1.98
C GLY A 304 12.11 -2.47 1.83
N SER A 305 11.75 -2.81 0.59
CA SER A 305 10.46 -3.40 0.27
C SER A 305 10.23 -4.74 0.99
N THR A 306 8.99 -5.21 1.02
CA THR A 306 8.64 -6.52 1.60
C THR A 306 9.48 -7.65 0.99
N GLU A 307 9.73 -7.64 -0.32
CA GLU A 307 10.60 -8.63 -0.97
C GLU A 307 12.07 -8.51 -0.53
N TYR A 308 12.56 -7.28 -0.33
CA TYR A 308 13.90 -7.05 0.24
C TYR A 308 13.99 -7.63 1.66
N ILE A 309 13.02 -7.32 2.52
CA ILE A 309 12.96 -7.80 3.90
C ILE A 309 12.94 -9.34 3.93
N LYS A 310 12.07 -9.95 3.14
CA LYS A 310 11.97 -11.39 3.00
C LYS A 310 13.27 -12.02 2.56
N LYS A 311 13.92 -11.48 1.52
CA LYS A 311 15.21 -11.95 1.01
C LYS A 311 16.29 -11.84 2.09
N LEU A 312 16.41 -10.67 2.72
CA LEU A 312 17.40 -10.39 3.76
C LEU A 312 17.32 -11.40 4.92
N ILE A 313 16.10 -11.69 5.39
CA ILE A 313 15.88 -12.64 6.49
C ILE A 313 16.13 -14.07 6.03
N SER A 314 15.70 -14.47 4.84
CA SER A 314 15.86 -15.84 4.35
C SER A 314 17.32 -16.21 4.04
N GLU A 315 18.15 -15.24 3.68
CA GLU A 315 19.58 -15.41 3.42
C GLU A 315 20.45 -15.26 4.68
N ALA A 316 19.84 -14.84 5.81
CA ALA A 316 20.57 -14.66 7.05
C ALA A 316 21.03 -16.01 7.67
N PRO A 317 22.16 -16.02 8.38
CA PRO A 317 22.62 -17.22 9.09
C PRO A 317 21.58 -17.74 10.09
N ALA A 318 21.50 -19.05 10.25
CA ALA A 318 20.63 -19.66 11.25
C ALA A 318 20.96 -19.14 12.66
N GLY A 319 19.93 -18.77 13.42
CA GLY A 319 20.07 -18.20 14.76
C GLY A 319 20.13 -16.67 14.80
N THR A 320 20.12 -15.98 13.67
CA THR A 320 19.99 -14.51 13.62
C THR A 320 18.62 -14.07 14.12
N SER A 321 18.58 -13.06 14.98
CA SER A 321 17.35 -12.47 15.52
C SER A 321 17.00 -11.20 14.76
N TRP A 322 15.72 -11.05 14.40
CA TRP A 322 15.20 -9.91 13.63
C TRP A 322 14.02 -9.25 14.32
N ALA A 323 14.02 -7.91 14.32
CA ALA A 323 12.86 -7.09 14.55
C ALA A 323 12.42 -6.48 13.21
N VAL A 324 11.20 -6.77 12.82
CA VAL A 324 10.67 -6.41 11.49
C VAL A 324 9.58 -5.37 11.65
N GLY A 325 9.76 -4.19 11.04
CA GLY A 325 8.79 -3.10 11.01
C GLY A 325 8.09 -3.02 9.65
N THR A 326 7.15 -3.92 9.41
CA THR A 326 6.28 -3.91 8.24
C THR A 326 4.94 -4.60 8.56
N GLU A 327 4.00 -4.56 7.64
CA GLU A 327 2.76 -5.34 7.72
C GLU A 327 3.04 -6.85 7.66
N ILE A 328 2.23 -7.62 8.37
CA ILE A 328 2.34 -9.09 8.45
C ILE A 328 1.11 -9.68 7.77
#